data_2d32dab82677b71c167238fa7b94fadb
#
_entry.id   2d32dab82677b71c167238fa7b94fadb
#
_cell.length_a   1.000
_cell.length_b   1.000
_cell.length_c   1.000
_cell.angle_alpha   90.00
_cell.angle_beta   90.00
_cell.angle_gamma   90.00
#
_symmetry.space_group_name_H-M   'P 1'
#
loop_
_entity.id
_entity.type
_entity.pdbx_description
1 polymer ?
#
loop_
_entity_poly.entity_id
_entity_poly.type
_entity_poly.pdbx_seq_one_letter_code
_entity_poly.pdbx_strand_id
1 'polypeptide(L)'
;MANYDGFEKASYYGNKGEQVAIELLKRNGFTTQDVSSNPNFFTAGDIIATKNNQNYFIEVKTDTTAHKSQNLVIEFTSNKEAGRDGWFHTSTADKFFFYLIGSNEMIILDGPELRTYYKKALTRILETSQCDNCYTYKTGEIGLLSISELQKLCKSFRRIQL
;
A
#
# COMPACT_ATOMS: atom_id res chain seq x y z
N MET A 1 2.89 -29.26 4.66
CA MET A 1 2.18 -28.42 5.65
C MET A 1 1.95 -27.06 5.01
N ALA A 2 0.72 -26.68 4.75
CA ALA A 2 0.39 -25.38 4.15
C ALA A 2 0.75 -24.26 5.14
N ASN A 3 1.39 -23.22 4.63
CA ASN A 3 1.83 -22.07 5.43
C ASN A 3 0.62 -21.18 5.80
N TYR A 4 -0.25 -21.66 6.68
CA TYR A 4 -1.33 -20.90 7.31
C TYR A 4 -0.79 -19.62 7.98
N ASP A 5 0.41 -19.70 8.51
CA ASP A 5 1.13 -18.65 9.24
C ASP A 5 1.39 -17.38 8.38
N GLY A 6 1.54 -17.51 7.07
CA GLY A 6 1.83 -16.38 6.19
C GLY A 6 0.62 -15.49 5.89
N PHE A 7 -0.56 -16.10 5.69
CA PHE A 7 -1.78 -15.35 5.40
C PHE A 7 -2.30 -14.62 6.64
N GLU A 8 -2.31 -15.29 7.80
CA GLU A 8 -2.71 -14.67 9.07
C GLU A 8 -1.80 -13.49 9.43
N LYS A 9 -0.48 -13.63 9.24
CA LYS A 9 0.47 -12.52 9.44
C LYS A 9 0.24 -11.37 8.47
N ALA A 10 0.02 -11.63 7.19
CA ALA A 10 -0.24 -10.60 6.20
C ALA A 10 -1.53 -9.82 6.51
N SER A 11 -2.60 -10.54 6.87
CA SER A 11 -3.87 -9.94 7.29
C SER A 11 -3.72 -9.12 8.57
N TYR A 12 -2.98 -9.63 9.56
CA TYR A 12 -2.70 -8.91 10.79
C TYR A 12 -1.96 -7.59 10.54
N TYR A 13 -0.91 -7.61 9.71
CA TYR A 13 -0.15 -6.40 9.38
C TYR A 13 -0.97 -5.42 8.55
N GLY A 14 -1.79 -5.89 7.62
CA GLY A 14 -2.71 -5.06 6.84
C GLY A 14 -3.66 -4.30 7.75
N ASN A 15 -4.42 -5.02 8.58
CA ASN A 15 -5.37 -4.44 9.54
C ASN A 15 -4.69 -3.45 10.49
N LYS A 16 -3.46 -3.75 10.94
CA LYS A 16 -2.70 -2.84 11.80
C LYS A 16 -2.38 -1.53 11.08
N GLY A 17 -1.93 -1.57 9.83
CA GLY A 17 -1.63 -0.40 9.03
C GLY A 17 -2.86 0.48 8.82
N GLU A 18 -4.01 -0.12 8.51
CA GLU A 18 -5.28 0.58 8.35
C GLU A 18 -5.70 1.29 9.65
N GLN A 19 -5.62 0.62 10.81
CA GLN A 19 -5.93 1.23 12.10
C GLN A 19 -5.02 2.42 12.41
N VAL A 20 -3.73 2.28 12.18
CA VAL A 20 -2.75 3.36 12.38
C VAL A 20 -3.04 4.55 11.45
N ALA A 21 -3.40 4.30 10.19
CA ALA A 21 -3.80 5.34 9.24
C ALA A 21 -5.08 6.06 9.70
N ILE A 22 -6.09 5.33 10.16
CA ILE A 22 -7.34 5.89 10.70
C ILE A 22 -7.05 6.80 11.89
N GLU A 23 -6.21 6.37 12.84
CA GLU A 23 -5.85 7.18 13.99
C GLU A 23 -5.11 8.47 13.59
N LEU A 24 -4.15 8.35 12.66
CA LEU A 24 -3.42 9.51 12.13
C LEU A 24 -4.37 10.52 11.49
N LEU A 25 -5.30 10.05 10.66
CA LEU A 25 -6.30 10.88 10.01
C LEU A 25 -7.22 11.59 11.02
N LYS A 26 -7.73 10.87 12.01
CA LYS A 26 -8.58 11.44 13.07
C LYS A 26 -7.85 12.51 13.88
N ARG A 27 -6.57 12.29 14.25
CA ARG A 27 -5.74 13.30 14.94
C ARG A 27 -5.57 14.57 14.09
N ASN A 28 -5.63 14.46 12.76
CA ASN A 28 -5.54 15.58 11.82
C ASN A 28 -6.91 16.17 11.43
N GLY A 29 -7.98 15.82 12.14
CA GLY A 29 -9.31 16.40 11.98
C GLY A 29 -10.11 15.86 10.81
N PHE A 30 -9.79 14.65 10.32
CA PHE A 30 -10.63 13.94 9.36
C PHE A 30 -11.66 13.07 10.08
N THR A 31 -12.85 12.94 9.50
CA THR A 31 -13.72 11.80 9.76
C THR A 31 -13.32 10.67 8.83
N THR A 32 -13.42 9.42 9.29
CA THR A 32 -12.96 8.25 8.56
C THR A 32 -14.04 7.18 8.50
N GLN A 33 -14.10 6.49 7.36
CA GLN A 33 -14.89 5.29 7.15
C GLN A 33 -13.96 4.20 6.62
N ASP A 34 -13.86 3.08 7.32
CA ASP A 34 -13.19 1.88 6.86
C ASP A 34 -14.08 1.20 5.81
N VAL A 35 -13.56 0.98 4.62
CA VAL A 35 -14.24 0.35 3.49
C VAL A 35 -13.46 -0.83 2.92
N SER A 36 -12.38 -1.25 3.59
CA SER A 36 -11.46 -2.30 3.14
C SER A 36 -12.15 -3.64 2.86
N SER A 37 -13.22 -3.95 3.59
CA SER A 37 -14.02 -5.17 3.37
C SER A 37 -15.20 -4.98 2.41
N ASN A 38 -15.41 -3.76 1.87
CA ASN A 38 -16.55 -3.47 1.01
C ASN A 38 -16.18 -3.62 -0.47
N PRO A 39 -16.74 -4.62 -1.20
CA PRO A 39 -16.38 -4.88 -2.59
C PRO A 39 -16.65 -3.72 -3.55
N ASN A 40 -17.55 -2.81 -3.21
CA ASN A 40 -17.85 -1.63 -4.02
C ASN A 40 -16.69 -0.61 -4.04
N PHE A 41 -15.77 -0.69 -3.09
CA PHE A 41 -14.60 0.19 -2.98
C PHE A 41 -13.28 -0.50 -3.26
N PHE A 42 -13.31 -1.74 -3.74
CA PHE A 42 -12.11 -2.59 -3.93
C PHE A 42 -10.96 -1.91 -4.69
N THR A 43 -11.26 -1.04 -5.65
CA THR A 43 -10.23 -0.29 -6.40
C THR A 43 -10.04 1.14 -5.89
N ALA A 44 -10.97 1.65 -5.08
CA ALA A 44 -10.91 3.03 -4.60
C ALA A 44 -9.98 3.19 -3.40
N GLY A 45 -9.83 2.14 -2.57
CA GLY A 45 -8.95 2.13 -1.41
C GLY A 45 -9.61 1.50 -0.18
N ASP A 46 -8.89 1.55 0.93
CA ASP A 46 -9.26 0.91 2.20
C ASP A 46 -10.04 1.86 3.13
N ILE A 47 -9.82 3.18 2.98
CA ILE A 47 -10.38 4.21 3.86
C ILE A 47 -10.95 5.36 3.04
N ILE A 48 -12.15 5.83 3.40
CA ILE A 48 -12.66 7.14 2.98
C ILE A 48 -12.38 8.12 4.12
N ALA A 49 -11.58 9.16 3.84
CA ALA A 49 -11.27 10.23 4.77
C ALA A 49 -11.94 11.53 4.32
N THR A 50 -12.75 12.14 5.19
CA THR A 50 -13.51 13.35 4.87
C THR A 50 -13.04 14.51 5.73
N LYS A 51 -12.75 15.65 5.10
CA LYS A 51 -12.44 16.92 5.75
C LYS A 51 -12.94 18.09 4.91
N ASN A 52 -13.56 19.08 5.53
CA ASN A 52 -14.11 20.26 4.86
C ASN A 52 -15.05 19.90 3.70
N ASN A 53 -15.91 18.91 3.88
CA ASN A 53 -16.82 18.34 2.88
C ASN A 53 -16.15 17.76 1.62
N GLN A 54 -14.86 17.45 1.70
CA GLN A 54 -14.11 16.78 0.65
C GLN A 54 -13.72 15.36 1.10
N ASN A 55 -14.00 14.38 0.23
CA ASN A 55 -13.63 12.99 0.43
C ASN A 55 -12.32 12.68 -0.26
N TYR A 56 -11.51 11.87 0.39
CA TYR A 56 -10.27 11.30 -0.14
C TYR A 56 -10.33 9.79 0.01
N PHE A 57 -10.05 9.07 -1.06
CA PHE A 57 -9.89 7.63 -1.06
C PHE A 57 -8.43 7.28 -0.80
N ILE A 58 -8.20 6.46 0.23
CA ILE A 58 -6.85 6.15 0.71
C ILE A 58 -6.62 4.65 0.63
N GLU A 59 -5.57 4.26 -0.06
CA GLU A 59 -5.02 2.91 -0.08
C GLU A 59 -3.92 2.82 0.98
N VAL A 60 -3.98 1.82 1.84
CA VAL A 60 -3.00 1.59 2.90
C VAL A 60 -2.17 0.36 2.60
N LYS A 61 -0.86 0.48 2.67
CA LYS A 61 0.07 -0.64 2.53
C LYS A 61 1.00 -0.70 3.72
N THR A 62 1.07 -1.86 4.37
CA THR A 62 2.00 -2.09 5.46
C THR A 62 3.25 -2.78 4.93
N ASP A 63 4.40 -2.18 5.18
CA ASP A 63 5.70 -2.70 4.77
C ASP A 63 6.54 -3.08 5.99
N THR A 64 7.00 -4.34 6.02
CA THR A 64 7.80 -4.90 7.11
C THR A 64 9.30 -4.72 6.90
N THR A 65 9.73 -4.33 5.71
CA THR A 65 11.14 -4.31 5.28
C THR A 65 11.66 -2.95 4.88
N ALA A 66 10.77 -2.03 4.45
CA ALA A 66 11.14 -0.73 3.90
C ALA A 66 11.96 0.14 4.86
N HIS A 67 11.80 -0.02 6.18
CA HIS A 67 12.60 0.69 7.18
C HIS A 67 14.11 0.34 7.08
N LYS A 68 14.46 -0.86 6.59
CA LYS A 68 15.85 -1.31 6.36
C LYS A 68 16.28 -1.11 4.91
N SER A 69 15.44 -1.55 3.97
CA SER A 69 15.77 -1.54 2.54
C SER A 69 15.74 -0.14 1.93
N GLN A 70 15.04 0.82 2.56
CA GLN A 70 14.75 2.15 2.04
C GLN A 70 14.04 2.11 0.67
N ASN A 71 13.29 1.03 0.41
CA ASN A 71 12.46 0.89 -0.77
C ASN A 71 11.02 0.54 -0.36
N LEU A 72 10.04 1.20 -0.98
CA LEU A 72 8.63 0.81 -0.90
C LEU A 72 8.35 -0.29 -1.92
N VAL A 73 7.48 -1.23 -1.55
CA VAL A 73 7.03 -2.31 -2.43
C VAL A 73 5.72 -1.91 -3.10
N ILE A 74 5.68 -2.01 -4.43
CA ILE A 74 4.45 -1.91 -5.22
C ILE A 74 4.21 -3.22 -5.97
N GLU A 75 2.95 -3.64 -6.11
CA GLU A 75 2.60 -4.86 -6.84
C GLU A 75 2.09 -4.49 -8.24
N PHE A 76 2.82 -4.92 -9.27
CA PHE A 76 2.42 -4.74 -10.67
C PHE A 76 1.45 -5.83 -11.13
N THR A 77 1.75 -7.07 -10.76
CA THR A 77 0.97 -8.25 -11.16
C THR A 77 0.72 -9.11 -9.93
N SER A 78 -0.55 -9.40 -9.64
CA SER A 78 -0.94 -10.25 -8.50
C SER A 78 -0.93 -11.74 -8.86
N ASN A 79 -1.21 -12.07 -10.12
CA ASN A 79 -1.23 -13.44 -10.62
C ASN A 79 -0.94 -13.45 -12.13
N LYS A 80 0.28 -13.84 -12.53
CA LYS A 80 0.70 -13.93 -13.94
C LYS A 80 -0.07 -14.99 -14.71
N GLU A 81 -0.31 -16.14 -14.10
CA GLU A 81 -1.00 -17.26 -14.72
C GLU A 81 -2.45 -16.93 -15.06
N ALA A 82 -3.09 -16.12 -14.23
CA ALA A 82 -4.47 -15.65 -14.43
C ALA A 82 -4.57 -14.30 -15.14
N GLY A 83 -3.44 -13.67 -15.52
CA GLY A 83 -3.41 -12.34 -16.15
C GLY A 83 -4.00 -11.24 -15.25
N ARG A 84 -3.84 -11.34 -13.92
CA ARG A 84 -4.39 -10.35 -12.99
C ARG A 84 -3.37 -9.30 -12.62
N ASP A 85 -3.75 -8.04 -12.83
CA ASP A 85 -2.97 -6.89 -12.40
C ASP A 85 -2.86 -6.82 -10.86
N GLY A 86 -1.77 -6.25 -10.39
CA GLY A 86 -1.56 -5.92 -9.00
C GLY A 86 -2.25 -4.61 -8.59
N TRP A 87 -2.29 -4.38 -7.29
CA TRP A 87 -3.00 -3.22 -6.73
C TRP A 87 -2.49 -1.88 -7.27
N PHE A 88 -1.21 -1.79 -7.65
CA PHE A 88 -0.66 -0.54 -8.16
C PHE A 88 -1.31 -0.08 -9.46
N HIS A 89 -1.69 -1.01 -10.33
CA HIS A 89 -2.38 -0.72 -11.59
C HIS A 89 -3.89 -0.59 -11.42
N THR A 90 -4.48 -1.35 -10.49
CA THR A 90 -5.94 -1.39 -10.31
C THR A 90 -6.47 -0.31 -9.37
N SER A 91 -5.67 0.14 -8.39
CA SER A 91 -6.09 1.15 -7.42
C SER A 91 -6.29 2.51 -8.07
N THR A 92 -7.41 3.16 -7.77
CA THR A 92 -7.75 4.53 -8.15
C THR A 92 -7.67 5.51 -6.98
N ALA A 93 -7.04 5.10 -5.87
CA ALA A 93 -6.92 5.90 -4.67
C ALA A 93 -6.29 7.28 -4.92
N ASP A 94 -6.81 8.28 -4.21
CA ASP A 94 -6.26 9.64 -4.23
C ASP A 94 -4.91 9.71 -3.52
N LYS A 95 -4.76 8.90 -2.46
CA LYS A 95 -3.57 8.87 -1.61
C LYS A 95 -3.15 7.44 -1.31
N PHE A 96 -1.83 7.24 -1.26
CA PHE A 96 -1.21 6.01 -0.77
C PHE A 96 -0.54 6.29 0.58
N PHE A 97 -0.89 5.47 1.57
CA PHE A 97 -0.29 5.49 2.91
C PHE A 97 0.53 4.21 3.07
N PHE A 98 1.85 4.36 3.19
CA PHE A 98 2.76 3.24 3.45
C PHE A 98 3.17 3.25 4.92
N TYR A 99 2.67 2.30 5.69
CA TYR A 99 3.05 2.13 7.08
C TYR A 99 4.31 1.24 7.18
N LEU A 100 5.42 1.83 7.60
CA LEU A 100 6.68 1.14 7.84
C LEU A 100 6.68 0.64 9.28
N ILE A 101 6.20 -0.60 9.49
CA ILE A 101 5.97 -1.12 10.85
C ILE A 101 7.27 -1.23 11.66
N GLY A 102 8.41 -1.51 11.03
CA GLY A 102 9.70 -1.68 11.71
C GLY A 102 10.29 -0.39 12.29
N SER A 103 9.88 0.78 11.80
CA SER A 103 10.30 2.09 12.31
C SER A 103 9.13 2.91 12.88
N ASN A 104 7.91 2.38 12.83
CA ASN A 104 6.68 3.08 13.22
C ASN A 104 6.52 4.44 12.53
N GLU A 105 6.69 4.44 11.20
CA GLU A 105 6.58 5.62 10.36
C GLU A 105 5.48 5.47 9.32
N MET A 106 4.90 6.56 8.89
CA MET A 106 3.97 6.62 7.76
C MET A 106 4.55 7.47 6.63
N ILE A 107 4.62 6.92 5.42
CA ILE A 107 4.90 7.67 4.20
C ILE A 107 3.59 7.90 3.48
N ILE A 108 3.31 9.15 3.13
CA ILE A 108 2.09 9.57 2.43
C ILE A 108 2.48 10.17 1.08
N LEU A 109 1.79 9.72 0.02
CA LEU A 109 1.98 10.17 -1.36
C LEU A 109 0.63 10.36 -2.04
N ASP A 110 0.51 11.37 -2.90
CA ASP A 110 -0.62 11.49 -3.81
C ASP A 110 -0.57 10.40 -4.87
N GLY A 111 -1.70 9.74 -5.11
CA GLY A 111 -1.80 8.68 -6.08
C GLY A 111 -1.39 9.11 -7.50
N PRO A 112 -1.89 10.25 -8.02
CA PRO A 112 -1.45 10.78 -9.31
C PRO A 112 0.06 11.05 -9.41
N GLU A 113 0.68 11.63 -8.36
CA GLU A 113 2.13 11.86 -8.35
C GLU A 113 2.92 10.56 -8.34
N LEU A 114 2.54 9.61 -7.48
CA LEU A 114 3.20 8.30 -7.44
C LEU A 114 3.14 7.61 -8.81
N ARG A 115 1.98 7.62 -9.47
CA ARG A 115 1.82 7.04 -10.82
C ARG A 115 2.65 7.76 -11.89
N THR A 116 2.86 9.05 -11.72
CA THR A 116 3.69 9.85 -12.64
C THR A 116 5.18 9.53 -12.49
N TYR A 117 5.65 9.36 -11.26
CA TYR A 117 7.09 9.32 -10.97
C TYR A 117 7.63 7.93 -10.63
N TYR A 118 6.79 6.90 -10.44
CA TYR A 118 7.25 5.58 -10.00
C TYR A 118 8.37 4.99 -10.87
N LYS A 119 8.31 5.17 -12.22
CA LYS A 119 9.33 4.65 -13.14
C LYS A 119 10.71 5.24 -12.86
N LYS A 120 10.79 6.50 -12.43
CA LYS A 120 12.05 7.17 -12.09
C LYS A 120 12.58 6.73 -10.72
N ALA A 121 11.69 6.35 -9.82
CA ALA A 121 12.04 5.86 -8.48
C ALA A 121 12.26 4.32 -8.47
N LEU A 122 11.92 3.62 -9.54
CA LEU A 122 12.01 2.17 -9.64
C LEU A 122 13.48 1.73 -9.66
N THR A 123 13.86 0.93 -8.65
CA THR A 123 15.23 0.38 -8.52
C THR A 123 15.34 -1.04 -9.03
N ARG A 124 14.29 -1.84 -8.85
CA ARG A 124 14.25 -3.26 -9.22
C ARG A 124 12.83 -3.75 -9.43
N ILE A 125 12.70 -4.72 -10.33
CA ILE A 125 11.48 -5.55 -10.49
C ILE A 125 11.84 -6.97 -10.06
N LEU A 126 10.98 -7.60 -9.27
CA LEU A 126 11.17 -8.95 -8.74
C LEU A 126 9.94 -9.80 -9.01
N GLU A 127 10.16 -11.06 -9.37
CA GLU A 127 9.10 -12.06 -9.36
C GLU A 127 8.86 -12.56 -7.94
N THR A 128 7.60 -12.81 -7.62
CA THR A 128 7.17 -13.36 -6.33
C THR A 128 6.41 -14.64 -6.55
N SER A 129 6.50 -15.56 -5.60
CA SER A 129 5.70 -16.78 -5.56
C SER A 129 4.90 -16.80 -4.27
N GLN A 130 3.59 -16.93 -4.39
CA GLN A 130 2.67 -16.94 -3.26
C GLN A 130 1.71 -18.12 -3.35
N CYS A 131 1.32 -18.69 -2.22
CA CYS A 131 0.23 -19.66 -2.16
C CYS A 131 -1.10 -18.94 -2.33
N ASP A 132 -1.88 -19.29 -3.36
CA ASP A 132 -3.21 -18.79 -3.58
C ASP A 132 -4.21 -19.75 -2.91
N ASN A 133 -4.95 -19.26 -1.93
CA ASN A 133 -5.91 -20.05 -1.15
C ASN A 133 -5.33 -21.33 -0.50
N CYS A 134 -4.01 -21.36 -0.25
CA CYS A 134 -3.29 -22.50 0.31
C CYS A 134 -3.34 -23.82 -0.50
N TYR A 135 -3.85 -23.78 -1.73
CA TYR A 135 -3.98 -24.97 -2.60
C TYR A 135 -3.17 -24.85 -3.89
N THR A 136 -3.00 -23.64 -4.41
CA THR A 136 -2.25 -23.37 -5.63
C THR A 136 -1.20 -22.30 -5.43
N TYR A 137 -0.06 -22.39 -6.13
CA TYR A 137 0.93 -21.33 -6.16
C TYR A 137 0.65 -20.43 -7.35
N LYS A 138 0.79 -19.13 -7.15
CA LYS A 138 0.76 -18.12 -8.20
C LYS A 138 2.07 -17.35 -8.23
N THR A 139 2.48 -16.91 -9.39
CA THR A 139 3.58 -15.96 -9.55
C THR A 139 3.03 -14.56 -9.73
N GLY A 140 3.68 -13.60 -9.11
CA GLY A 140 3.38 -12.17 -9.23
C GLY A 140 4.62 -11.39 -9.61
N GLU A 141 4.46 -10.07 -9.72
CA GLU A 141 5.56 -9.16 -9.99
C GLU A 141 5.45 -7.92 -9.12
N ILE A 142 6.52 -7.60 -8.43
CA ILE A 142 6.63 -6.40 -7.59
C ILE A 142 7.73 -5.48 -8.10
N GLY A 143 7.55 -4.17 -7.85
CA GLY A 143 8.57 -3.15 -8.04
C GLY A 143 9.05 -2.62 -6.70
N LEU A 144 10.35 -2.35 -6.61
CA LEU A 144 10.97 -1.68 -5.47
C LEU A 144 11.19 -0.22 -5.82
N LEU A 145 10.57 0.71 -5.08
CA LEU A 145 10.69 2.15 -5.28
C LEU A 145 11.60 2.78 -4.22
N SER A 146 12.65 3.47 -4.64
CA SER A 146 13.52 4.22 -3.73
C SER A 146 12.77 5.32 -3.00
N ILE A 147 12.75 5.27 -1.67
CA ILE A 147 12.13 6.30 -0.82
C ILE A 147 12.82 7.65 -1.05
N SER A 148 14.15 7.68 -1.16
CA SER A 148 14.90 8.92 -1.39
C SER A 148 14.59 9.56 -2.74
N GLU A 149 14.37 8.77 -3.80
CA GLU A 149 13.98 9.30 -5.10
C GLU A 149 12.53 9.81 -5.09
N LEU A 150 11.61 9.08 -4.46
CA LEU A 150 10.23 9.57 -4.29
C LEU A 150 10.18 10.88 -3.52
N GLN A 151 11.00 11.03 -2.48
CA GLN A 151 11.10 12.28 -1.70
C GLN A 151 11.58 13.47 -2.55
N LYS A 152 12.46 13.25 -3.52
CA LYS A 152 12.94 14.30 -4.43
C LYS A 152 11.93 14.64 -5.52
N LEU A 153 11.19 13.65 -6.01
CA LEU A 153 10.33 13.76 -7.18
C LEU A 153 8.90 14.19 -6.84
N CYS A 154 8.36 13.71 -5.71
CA CYS A 154 6.97 13.93 -5.32
C CYS A 154 6.84 15.09 -4.34
N LYS A 155 6.16 16.15 -4.74
CA LYS A 155 5.88 17.31 -3.87
C LYS A 155 4.95 16.96 -2.71
N SER A 156 4.07 15.98 -2.91
CA SER A 156 3.15 15.48 -1.89
C SER A 156 3.82 14.58 -0.85
N PHE A 157 5.08 14.17 -1.06
CA PHE A 157 5.78 13.26 -0.16
C PHE A 157 5.78 13.78 1.28
N ARG A 158 5.28 12.97 2.21
CA ARG A 158 5.36 13.23 3.65
C ARG A 158 5.86 11.96 4.33
N ARG A 159 6.78 12.10 5.28
CA ARG A 159 7.25 11.04 6.16
C ARG A 159 7.00 11.47 7.60
N ILE A 160 6.23 10.70 8.33
CA ILE A 160 5.71 11.06 9.66
C ILE A 160 6.13 9.97 10.63
N GLN A 161 6.79 10.36 11.72
CA GLN A 161 7.01 9.50 12.88
C GLN A 161 5.70 9.43 13.68
N LEU A 162 5.27 8.23 14.05
CA LEU A 162 3.99 7.98 14.72
C LEU A 162 4.14 7.78 16.23
#